data_e17749cfaab2d23d67b93ae9f937ae35
#
_entry.id   e17749cfaab2d23d67b93ae9f937ae35
#
_cell.length_a   1.000
_cell.length_b   1.000
_cell.length_c   1.000
_cell.angle_alpha   90.00
_cell.angle_beta   90.00
_cell.angle_gamma   90.00
#
_symmetry.space_group_name_H-M   'P 1'
#
loop_
_entity.id
_entity.type
_entity.pdbx_description
1 polymer ?
#
loop_
_entity_poly.entity_id
_entity_poly.type
_entity_poly.pdbx_seq_one_letter_code
_entity_poly.pdbx_strand_id
1 'polypeptide(L)'
;MSGLLAYVQDQQQYIGLLLLSHIQLTLLSVAIAVCIGVPLGIYISERERLLRPVMGFANLAQAIPSLALLGFLVPYMGIGAVTAVAMVVLYSLLPILKNTCTGLRNISADTLEAAKGIGMTDMQVLFKVRLPLALPVICLLYTSPSPRDYAA
;
A
#
# COMPACT_ATOMS: atom_id res chain seq x y z
N MET A 1 -26.40 -29.59 -0.59
CA MET A 1 -26.13 -28.41 -1.41
C MET A 1 -27.35 -27.49 -1.60
N SER A 2 -28.57 -28.01 -1.53
CA SER A 2 -29.82 -27.22 -1.66
C SER A 2 -30.05 -26.17 -0.55
N GLY A 3 -29.60 -26.43 0.68
CA GLY A 3 -29.80 -25.50 1.80
C GLY A 3 -28.95 -24.23 1.74
N LEU A 4 -27.73 -24.31 1.23
CA LEU A 4 -26.84 -23.14 1.09
C LEU A 4 -27.35 -22.18 0.01
N LEU A 5 -27.78 -22.73 -1.12
CA LEU A 5 -28.34 -21.92 -2.23
C LEU A 5 -29.65 -21.24 -1.81
N ALA A 6 -30.52 -21.95 -1.10
CA ALA A 6 -31.75 -21.39 -0.58
C ALA A 6 -31.49 -20.27 0.43
N TYR A 7 -30.51 -20.43 1.34
CA TYR A 7 -30.11 -19.40 2.28
C TYR A 7 -29.54 -18.14 1.58
N VAL A 8 -28.67 -18.34 0.57
CA VAL A 8 -28.10 -17.22 -0.20
C VAL A 8 -29.20 -16.46 -0.98
N GLN A 9 -30.18 -17.18 -1.54
CA GLN A 9 -31.30 -16.56 -2.23
C GLN A 9 -32.22 -15.77 -1.28
N ASP A 10 -32.49 -16.30 -0.09
CA ASP A 10 -33.31 -15.64 0.92
C ASP A 10 -32.61 -14.37 1.48
N GLN A 11 -31.28 -14.41 1.64
CA GLN A 11 -30.49 -13.32 2.24
C GLN A 11 -29.77 -12.44 1.21
N GLN A 12 -30.08 -12.55 -0.08
CA GLN A 12 -29.30 -11.88 -1.15
C GLN A 12 -29.22 -10.35 -0.99
N GLN A 13 -30.28 -9.70 -0.54
CA GLN A 13 -30.28 -8.25 -0.31
C GLN A 13 -29.37 -7.86 0.86
N TYR A 14 -29.43 -8.61 1.95
CA TYR A 14 -28.57 -8.38 3.10
C TYR A 14 -27.10 -8.62 2.78
N ILE A 15 -26.79 -9.70 2.06
CA ILE A 15 -25.43 -10.01 1.59
C ILE A 15 -24.93 -8.90 0.64
N GLY A 16 -25.79 -8.41 -0.25
CA GLY A 16 -25.46 -7.31 -1.16
C GLY A 16 -25.11 -6.02 -0.42
N LEU A 17 -25.85 -5.66 0.61
CA LEU A 17 -25.57 -4.48 1.45
C LEU A 17 -24.25 -4.63 2.22
N LEU A 18 -23.98 -5.83 2.77
CA LEU A 18 -22.72 -6.11 3.45
C LEU A 18 -21.53 -6.02 2.52
N LEU A 19 -21.63 -6.58 1.31
CA LEU A 19 -20.59 -6.50 0.29
C LEU A 19 -20.33 -5.05 -0.12
N LEU A 20 -21.38 -4.27 -0.36
CA LEU A 20 -21.24 -2.85 -0.71
C LEU A 20 -20.55 -2.07 0.41
N SER A 21 -20.96 -2.26 1.65
CA SER A 21 -20.33 -1.64 2.82
C SER A 21 -18.87 -2.04 2.94
N HIS A 22 -18.54 -3.32 2.72
CA HIS A 22 -17.16 -3.81 2.77
C HIS A 22 -16.29 -3.16 1.68
N ILE A 23 -16.80 -3.07 0.45
CA ILE A 23 -16.11 -2.42 -0.67
C ILE A 23 -15.87 -0.93 -0.35
N GLN A 24 -16.89 -0.22 0.15
CA GLN A 24 -16.76 1.19 0.51
C GLN A 24 -15.70 1.41 1.60
N LEU A 25 -15.74 0.63 2.68
CA LEU A 25 -14.75 0.73 3.77
C LEU A 25 -13.34 0.41 3.29
N THR A 26 -13.19 -0.61 2.43
CA THR A 26 -11.90 -0.99 1.87
C THR A 26 -11.35 0.10 0.95
N LEU A 27 -12.15 0.62 0.02
CA LEU A 27 -11.73 1.69 -0.89
C LEU A 27 -11.35 2.96 -0.12
N LEU A 28 -12.14 3.33 0.88
CA LEU A 28 -11.85 4.48 1.74
C LEU A 28 -10.51 4.29 2.46
N SER A 29 -10.32 3.14 3.08
CA SER A 29 -9.10 2.82 3.83
C SER A 29 -7.86 2.84 2.93
N VAL A 30 -7.94 2.20 1.76
CA VAL A 30 -6.84 2.17 0.80
C VAL A 30 -6.55 3.57 0.25
N ALA A 31 -7.59 4.35 -0.06
CA ALA A 31 -7.41 5.74 -0.53
C ALA A 31 -6.67 6.59 0.52
N ILE A 32 -7.04 6.49 1.79
CA ILE A 32 -6.35 7.19 2.89
C ILE A 32 -4.89 6.71 2.99
N ALA A 33 -4.67 5.38 2.94
CA ALA A 33 -3.33 4.82 3.03
C ALA A 33 -2.44 5.23 1.86
N VAL A 34 -2.98 5.31 0.63
CA VAL A 34 -2.27 5.79 -0.56
C VAL A 34 -1.95 7.28 -0.44
N CYS A 35 -2.93 8.11 -0.04
CA CYS A 35 -2.75 9.55 0.13
C CYS A 35 -1.66 9.90 1.15
N ILE A 36 -1.44 9.06 2.15
CA ILE A 36 -0.38 9.24 3.16
C ILE A 36 0.90 8.52 2.74
N GLY A 37 0.79 7.26 2.32
CA GLY A 37 1.92 6.36 2.09
C GLY A 37 2.75 6.74 0.87
N VAL A 38 2.12 7.17 -0.22
CA VAL A 38 2.85 7.54 -1.44
C VAL A 38 3.68 8.83 -1.23
N PRO A 39 3.14 9.96 -0.75
CA PRO A 39 3.95 11.15 -0.49
C PRO A 39 5.07 10.90 0.52
N LEU A 40 4.77 10.13 1.58
CA LEU A 40 5.76 9.78 2.58
C LEU A 40 6.86 8.88 2.00
N GLY A 41 6.49 7.92 1.16
CA GLY A 41 7.42 7.05 0.43
C GLY A 41 8.33 7.83 -0.53
N ILE A 42 7.80 8.82 -1.25
CA ILE A 42 8.59 9.72 -2.11
C ILE A 42 9.61 10.46 -1.26
N TYR A 43 9.18 11.08 -0.17
CA TYR A 43 10.05 11.84 0.72
C TYR A 43 11.17 10.98 1.33
N ILE A 44 10.86 9.76 1.76
CA ILE A 44 11.81 8.84 2.36
C ILE A 44 12.77 8.26 1.32
N SER A 45 12.29 7.99 0.09
CA SER A 45 13.11 7.41 -0.98
C SER A 45 14.33 8.27 -1.35
N GLU A 46 14.25 9.58 -1.14
CA GLU A 46 15.32 10.54 -1.42
C GLU A 46 16.32 10.69 -0.26
N ARG A 47 16.01 10.12 0.92
CA ARG A 47 16.81 10.27 2.14
C ARG A 47 17.32 8.94 2.65
N GLU A 48 18.53 8.56 2.30
CA GLU A 48 19.13 7.28 2.72
C GLU A 48 19.16 7.07 4.24
N ARG A 49 19.35 8.15 4.99
CA ARG A 49 19.38 8.09 6.46
C ARG A 49 18.05 7.65 7.06
N LEU A 50 16.93 7.96 6.41
CA LEU A 50 15.58 7.59 6.85
C LEU A 50 15.13 6.25 6.25
N LEU A 51 15.62 5.91 5.07
CA LEU A 51 15.20 4.72 4.34
C LEU A 51 15.46 3.43 5.13
N ARG A 52 16.69 3.24 5.60
CA ARG A 52 17.09 2.01 6.30
C ARG A 52 16.26 1.73 7.56
N PRO A 53 16.14 2.69 8.53
CA PRO A 53 15.35 2.44 9.73
C PRO A 53 13.85 2.28 9.42
N VAL A 54 13.31 3.05 8.47
CA VAL A 54 11.88 2.93 8.09
C VAL A 54 11.58 1.59 7.44
N MET A 55 12.45 1.11 6.55
CA MET A 55 12.30 -0.22 5.94
C MET A 55 12.44 -1.34 6.96
N GLY A 56 13.37 -1.23 7.90
CA GLY A 56 13.52 -2.18 9.01
C GLY A 56 12.26 -2.22 9.88
N PHE A 57 11.74 -1.07 10.27
CA PHE A 57 10.50 -0.96 11.04
C PHE A 57 9.30 -1.52 10.27
N ALA A 58 9.15 -1.19 8.98
CA ALA A 58 8.07 -1.69 8.15
C ALA A 58 8.07 -3.23 8.05
N ASN A 59 9.25 -3.83 7.90
CA ASN A 59 9.39 -5.29 7.86
C ASN A 59 9.01 -5.94 9.21
N LEU A 60 9.42 -5.36 10.33
CA LEU A 60 9.07 -5.84 11.68
C LEU A 60 7.56 -5.69 11.93
N ALA A 61 6.99 -4.54 11.59
CA ALA A 61 5.57 -4.29 11.80
C ALA A 61 4.66 -5.20 10.95
N GLN A 62 5.10 -5.59 9.77
CA GLN A 62 4.39 -6.57 8.93
C GLN A 62 4.42 -8.00 9.49
N ALA A 63 5.34 -8.32 10.40
CA ALA A 63 5.36 -9.60 11.10
C ALA A 63 4.28 -9.71 12.18
N ILE A 64 3.67 -8.59 12.59
CA ILE A 64 2.57 -8.58 13.57
C ILE A 64 1.31 -9.12 12.88
N PRO A 65 0.66 -10.16 13.44
CA PRO A 65 -0.60 -10.65 12.90
C PRO A 65 -1.67 -9.56 12.92
N SER A 66 -2.40 -9.39 11.81
CA SER A 66 -3.45 -8.36 11.67
C SER A 66 -4.54 -8.46 12.75
N LEU A 67 -4.89 -9.68 13.17
CA LEU A 67 -5.84 -9.90 14.27
C LEU A 67 -5.32 -9.40 15.61
N ALA A 68 -4.01 -9.49 15.87
CA ALA A 68 -3.42 -8.96 17.09
C ALA A 68 -3.48 -7.42 17.11
N LEU A 69 -3.24 -6.79 15.97
CA LEU A 69 -3.39 -5.33 15.84
C LEU A 69 -4.85 -4.89 16.06
N LEU A 70 -5.81 -5.64 15.50
CA LEU A 70 -7.23 -5.39 15.73
C LEU A 70 -7.59 -5.52 17.22
N GLY A 71 -7.13 -6.60 17.88
CA GLY A 71 -7.33 -6.80 19.30
C GLY A 71 -6.74 -5.70 20.17
N PHE A 72 -5.64 -5.08 19.73
CA PHE A 72 -5.03 -3.93 20.40
C PHE A 72 -5.85 -2.63 20.19
N LEU A 73 -6.43 -2.42 19.02
CA LEU A 73 -7.20 -1.20 18.71
C LEU A 73 -8.60 -1.19 19.34
N VAL A 74 -9.26 -2.36 19.45
CA VAL A 74 -10.64 -2.48 19.96
C VAL A 74 -10.84 -1.86 21.35
N PRO A 75 -9.96 -2.04 22.36
CA PRO A 75 -10.12 -1.43 23.68
C PRO A 75 -10.14 0.11 23.65
N TYR A 76 -9.48 0.73 22.68
CA TYR A 76 -9.37 2.19 22.57
C TYR A 76 -10.43 2.82 21.67
N MET A 77 -10.79 2.14 20.59
CA MET A 77 -11.68 2.68 19.54
C MET A 77 -13.05 2.02 19.50
N GLY A 78 -13.25 0.94 20.27
CA GLY A 78 -14.48 0.14 20.22
C GLY A 78 -14.56 -0.78 19.02
N ILE A 79 -15.66 -1.51 18.90
CA ILE A 79 -15.97 -2.38 17.75
C ILE A 79 -16.78 -1.56 16.75
N GLY A 80 -16.31 -1.46 15.50
CA GLY A 80 -17.05 -0.75 14.46
C GLY A 80 -16.24 -0.40 13.22
N ALA A 81 -16.89 0.33 12.31
CA ALA A 81 -16.30 0.73 11.02
C ALA A 81 -15.02 1.59 11.18
N VAL A 82 -15.00 2.47 12.18
CA VAL A 82 -13.84 3.35 12.44
C VAL A 82 -12.60 2.53 12.79
N THR A 83 -12.74 1.55 13.67
CA THR A 83 -11.65 0.66 14.07
C THR A 83 -11.18 -0.20 12.91
N ALA A 84 -12.12 -0.70 12.09
CA ALA A 84 -11.79 -1.45 10.88
C ALA A 84 -11.00 -0.60 9.88
N VAL A 85 -11.45 0.62 9.59
CA VAL A 85 -10.76 1.56 8.70
C VAL A 85 -9.37 1.88 9.24
N ALA A 86 -9.24 2.24 10.52
CA ALA A 86 -7.96 2.55 11.14
C ALA A 86 -6.97 1.39 11.03
N MET A 87 -7.42 0.18 11.32
CA MET A 87 -6.61 -1.05 11.21
C MET A 87 -6.15 -1.27 9.77
N VAL A 88 -7.06 -1.18 8.79
CA VAL A 88 -6.72 -1.39 7.38
C VAL A 88 -5.76 -0.31 6.88
N VAL A 89 -5.96 0.96 7.27
CA VAL A 89 -5.05 2.06 6.93
C VAL A 89 -3.65 1.80 7.47
N LEU A 90 -3.52 1.50 8.77
CA LEU A 90 -2.22 1.22 9.39
C LEU A 90 -1.50 0.05 8.74
N TYR A 91 -2.24 -1.03 8.45
CA TYR A 91 -1.67 -2.23 7.87
C TYR A 91 -1.27 -2.06 6.40
N SER A 92 -2.06 -1.29 5.64
CA SER A 92 -1.79 -1.01 4.21
C SER A 92 -0.71 0.05 4.01
N LEU A 93 -0.52 0.95 4.97
CA LEU A 93 0.45 2.05 4.88
C LEU A 93 1.88 1.51 4.67
N LEU A 94 2.25 0.46 5.40
CA LEU A 94 3.61 -0.10 5.38
C LEU A 94 4.00 -0.69 4.01
N PRO A 95 3.20 -1.60 3.40
CA PRO A 95 3.50 -2.09 2.06
C PRO A 95 3.46 -0.99 0.99
N ILE A 96 2.53 -0.03 1.06
CA ILE A 96 2.46 1.09 0.12
C ILE A 96 3.74 1.92 0.20
N LEU A 97 4.18 2.27 1.40
CA LEU A 97 5.41 3.02 1.63
C LEU A 97 6.64 2.27 1.10
N LYS A 98 6.74 0.97 1.42
CA LYS A 98 7.84 0.11 0.97
C LYS A 98 7.88 0.01 -0.56
N ASN A 99 6.74 -0.26 -1.19
CA ASN A 99 6.66 -0.38 -2.65
C ASN A 99 6.94 0.95 -3.34
N THR A 100 6.49 2.07 -2.78
CA THR A 100 6.80 3.41 -3.29
C THR A 100 8.31 3.67 -3.26
N CYS A 101 8.95 3.44 -2.12
CA CYS A 101 10.39 3.60 -2.00
C CYS A 101 11.16 2.69 -2.97
N THR A 102 10.79 1.41 -3.04
CA THR A 102 11.46 0.42 -3.92
C THR A 102 11.23 0.77 -5.39
N GLY A 103 10.00 1.09 -5.78
CA GLY A 103 9.66 1.46 -7.15
C GLY A 103 10.44 2.69 -7.64
N LEU A 104 10.55 3.72 -6.81
CA LEU A 104 11.29 4.93 -7.15
C LEU A 104 12.82 4.74 -7.22
N ARG A 105 13.36 3.83 -6.44
CA ARG A 105 14.82 3.55 -6.41
C ARG A 105 15.28 2.58 -7.48
N ASN A 106 14.38 1.75 -8.00
CA ASN A 106 14.71 0.78 -9.05
C ASN A 106 14.75 1.39 -10.46
N ILE A 107 14.50 2.70 -10.60
CA ILE A 107 14.61 3.39 -11.88
C ILE A 107 16.10 3.57 -12.21
N SER A 108 16.48 3.19 -13.43
CA SER A 108 17.87 3.25 -13.88
C SER A 108 18.42 4.69 -13.86
N ALA A 109 19.68 4.84 -13.49
CA ALA A 109 20.38 6.12 -13.49
C ALA A 109 20.39 6.75 -14.89
N ASP A 110 20.58 5.95 -15.93
CA ASP A 110 20.58 6.40 -17.32
C ASP A 110 19.26 7.10 -17.71
N THR A 111 18.12 6.56 -17.25
CA THR A 111 16.79 7.18 -17.49
C THR A 111 16.69 8.55 -16.82
N LEU A 112 17.23 8.67 -15.60
CA LEU A 112 17.20 9.93 -14.85
C LEU A 112 18.16 10.96 -15.44
N GLU A 113 19.34 10.53 -15.89
CA GLU A 113 20.31 11.38 -16.57
C GLU A 113 19.78 11.86 -17.91
N ALA A 114 19.16 10.99 -18.71
CA ALA A 114 18.51 11.37 -19.96
C ALA A 114 17.43 12.43 -19.75
N ALA A 115 16.57 12.25 -18.73
CA ALA A 115 15.53 13.21 -18.39
C ALA A 115 16.10 14.58 -17.98
N LYS A 116 17.19 14.59 -17.21
CA LYS A 116 17.91 15.82 -16.84
C LYS A 116 18.63 16.45 -18.04
N GLY A 117 19.21 15.62 -18.90
CA GLY A 117 19.92 16.06 -20.10
C GLY A 117 19.04 16.85 -21.09
N ILE A 118 17.75 16.55 -21.18
CA ILE A 118 16.78 17.31 -21.98
C ILE A 118 16.20 18.53 -21.23
N GLY A 119 16.75 18.88 -20.06
CA GLY A 119 16.39 20.10 -19.32
C GLY A 119 15.15 19.97 -18.42
N MET A 120 14.73 18.75 -18.03
CA MET A 120 13.64 18.58 -17.07
C MET A 120 14.05 19.04 -15.67
N THR A 121 13.14 19.80 -15.02
CA THR A 121 13.28 20.13 -13.59
C THR A 121 13.03 18.89 -12.72
N ASP A 122 13.54 18.88 -11.47
CA ASP A 122 13.38 17.74 -10.56
C ASP A 122 11.89 17.37 -10.34
N MET A 123 10.99 18.35 -10.30
CA MET A 123 9.54 18.11 -10.21
C MET A 123 8.98 17.46 -11.49
N GLN A 124 9.47 17.88 -12.66
CA GLN A 124 9.07 17.26 -13.92
C GLN A 124 9.59 15.82 -14.02
N VAL A 125 10.82 15.58 -13.60
CA VAL A 125 11.39 14.23 -13.51
C VAL A 125 10.57 13.36 -12.57
N LEU A 126 10.18 13.88 -11.40
CA LEU A 126 9.36 13.13 -10.44
C LEU A 126 8.00 12.75 -11.04
N PHE A 127 7.22 13.72 -11.54
CA PHE A 127 5.85 13.46 -11.97
C PHE A 127 5.73 12.85 -13.37
N LYS A 128 6.65 13.15 -14.30
CA LYS A 128 6.56 12.69 -15.69
C LYS A 128 7.38 11.43 -15.98
N VAL A 129 8.38 11.13 -15.15
CA VAL A 129 9.28 9.99 -15.34
C VAL A 129 9.22 9.02 -14.18
N ARG A 130 9.59 9.46 -12.96
CA ARG A 130 9.76 8.56 -11.82
C ARG A 130 8.44 7.95 -11.36
N LEU A 131 7.39 8.74 -11.15
CA LEU A 131 6.09 8.23 -10.68
C LEU A 131 5.42 7.30 -11.69
N PRO A 132 5.32 7.63 -13.00
CA PRO A 132 4.74 6.70 -13.97
C PRO A 132 5.49 5.38 -14.08
N LEU A 133 6.83 5.41 -14.04
CA LEU A 133 7.65 4.19 -14.10
C LEU A 133 7.58 3.37 -12.80
N ALA A 134 7.42 4.02 -11.65
CA ALA A 134 7.25 3.34 -10.36
C ALA A 134 5.83 2.83 -10.11
N LEU A 135 4.82 3.36 -10.83
CA LEU A 135 3.40 3.07 -10.59
C LEU A 135 3.09 1.56 -10.62
N PRO A 136 3.59 0.75 -11.56
CA PRO A 136 3.37 -0.69 -11.55
C PRO A 136 3.85 -1.35 -10.25
N VAL A 137 4.99 -0.93 -9.72
CA VAL A 137 5.54 -1.47 -8.47
C VAL A 137 4.75 -0.97 -7.25
N ILE A 138 4.32 0.28 -7.27
CA ILE A 138 3.49 0.88 -6.20
C ILE A 138 2.13 0.17 -6.11
N CYS A 139 1.51 -0.12 -7.26
CA CYS A 139 0.20 -0.78 -7.34
C CYS A 139 0.27 -2.28 -7.08
N LEU A 140 1.43 -2.92 -7.29
CA LEU A 140 1.64 -4.32 -6.99
C LEU A 140 1.82 -4.50 -5.48
N LEU A 141 0.74 -4.83 -4.77
CA LEU A 141 0.77 -5.25 -3.37
C LEU A 141 1.56 -6.56 -3.16
N TYR A 142 1.92 -7.23 -4.26
CA TYR A 142 2.69 -8.46 -4.30
C TYR A 142 3.80 -8.36 -5.36
N THR A 143 5.00 -8.01 -4.96
CA THR A 143 6.19 -8.33 -5.74
C THR A 143 6.72 -9.67 -5.24
N SER A 144 6.45 -10.75 -5.97
CA SER A 144 7.32 -11.92 -5.85
C SER A 144 8.73 -11.46 -6.27
N PRO A 145 9.75 -11.74 -5.45
CA PRO A 145 11.12 -11.42 -5.81
C PRO A 145 11.45 -12.10 -7.15
N SER A 146 11.87 -11.28 -8.11
CA SER A 146 12.32 -11.82 -9.41
C SER A 146 13.56 -12.69 -9.17
N PRO A 147 13.74 -13.81 -9.92
CA PRO A 147 14.98 -14.58 -9.86
C PRO A 147 16.25 -13.76 -10.10
N ARG A 148 16.14 -12.58 -10.68
CA ARG A 148 17.24 -11.62 -10.90
C ARG A 148 17.73 -10.96 -9.61
N ASP A 149 16.91 -10.92 -8.56
CA ASP A 149 17.28 -10.29 -7.27
C ASP A 149 18.19 -11.19 -6.43
N TYR A 150 18.35 -12.46 -6.83
CA TYR A 150 19.25 -13.43 -6.19
C TYR A 150 20.57 -13.62 -6.93
N ALA A 151 20.79 -12.93 -8.06
CA ALA A 151 21.97 -13.10 -8.91
C ALA A 151 23.02 -11.98 -8.76
N ALA A 152 22.94 -11.15 -7.73
CA ALA A 152 23.90 -10.09 -7.42
C ALA A 152 24.65 -10.38 -6.12
#